data_55f97b57b74823cff3e0ab6fc3ef0092
#
_entry.id   55f97b57b74823cff3e0ab6fc3ef0092
#
_cell.length_a   1.000
_cell.length_b   1.000
_cell.length_c   1.000
_cell.angle_alpha   90.00
_cell.angle_beta   90.00
_cell.angle_gamma   90.00
#
_symmetry.space_group_name_H-M   'P 1'
#
loop_
_entity.id
_entity.type
_entity.pdbx_description
1 polymer ?
#
loop_
_entity_poly.entity_id
_entity_poly.type
_entity_poly.pdbx_seq_one_letter_code
_entity_poly.pdbx_strand_id
1 'polypeptide(L)'
;MKSQLSIAVLFIMVILLPMIPASADNPAIDSSSGLTEFTWSGTASTVELVGEWNWDEVTTLSENSGIWSAGLALSEGIYCYKFIVDDEFVFDPTNPYRGFCDNIENSIVRVKDSSRPNFVSDLDNGQLS
;
A
#
# COMPACT_ATOMS: atom_id res chain seq x y z
N MET A 1 59.71 -2.91 -8.25
CA MET A 1 59.03 -2.73 -8.09
C MET A 1 58.14 -2.58 -7.96
N LYS A 2 57.56 -2.70 -7.91
CA LYS A 2 56.65 -2.47 -7.77
C LYS A 2 55.63 -2.46 -7.40
N SER A 3 55.13 -2.34 -7.25
CA SER A 3 54.11 -2.19 -6.91
C SER A 3 53.14 -2.21 -6.94
N GLN A 4 52.62 -2.57 -6.91
CA GLN A 4 51.62 -2.56 -6.82
C GLN A 4 50.70 -2.47 -6.46
N LEU A 5 50.24 -2.20 -6.29
CA LEU A 5 49.29 -1.99 -5.91
C LEU A 5 48.31 -2.12 -5.77
N SER A 6 48.02 -2.37 -5.50
CA SER A 6 47.07 -2.44 -5.26
C SER A 6 46.16 -2.20 -5.11
N ILE A 7 45.75 -2.07 -5.30
CA ILE A 7 44.86 -1.71 -5.22
C ILE A 7 43.90 -1.84 -4.81
N ALA A 8 43.64 -1.81 -4.21
CA ALA A 8 42.84 -1.79 -3.74
C ALA A 8 41.80 -1.62 -3.91
N VAL A 9 41.39 -2.03 -4.27
CA VAL A 9 40.44 -1.99 -4.43
C VAL A 9 39.51 -2.01 -3.74
N LEU A 10 39.05 -1.40 -3.48
CA LEU A 10 38.30 -1.12 -2.82
C LEU A 10 37.01 -1.28 -3.08
N PHE A 11 36.54 -1.99 -2.83
CA PHE A 11 35.41 -2.15 -2.84
C PHE A 11 34.62 -1.82 -1.97
N ILE A 12 34.21 -1.03 -2.04
CA ILE A 12 33.23 -0.55 -1.51
C ILE A 12 32.06 -1.16 -1.89
N MET A 13 31.74 -1.91 -1.25
CA MET A 13 30.74 -2.36 -1.09
C MET A 13 29.82 -1.50 -0.53
N VAL A 14 29.27 -0.81 -1.30
CA VAL A 14 28.22 -0.09 -0.93
C VAL A 14 27.09 -1.00 -0.78
N ILE A 15 26.89 -1.33 0.32
CA ILE A 15 25.73 -1.97 0.61
C ILE A 15 24.69 -0.99 0.73
N LEU A 16 23.98 -0.84 -0.23
CA LEU A 16 22.77 -0.31 -0.16
C LEU A 16 21.90 -1.20 0.57
N LEU A 17 21.84 -1.01 1.78
CA LEU A 17 20.77 -1.55 2.53
C LEU A 17 19.50 -1.00 1.96
N PRO A 18 18.62 -1.84 1.50
CA PRO A 18 17.33 -1.37 1.11
C PRO A 18 16.76 -0.66 2.31
N MET A 19 16.50 0.56 2.17
CA MET A 19 15.64 1.22 3.09
C MET A 19 14.32 0.53 2.94
N ILE A 20 14.07 -0.34 3.85
CA ILE A 20 12.74 -0.82 4.05
C ILE A 20 12.01 0.39 4.58
N PRO A 21 11.11 0.97 3.85
CA PRO A 21 10.32 2.02 4.42
C PRO A 21 9.64 1.42 5.63
N ALA A 22 9.79 2.08 6.74
CA ALA A 22 9.04 1.75 7.91
C ALA A 22 7.62 1.59 7.44
N SER A 23 7.11 0.40 7.60
CA SER A 23 5.83 -0.06 7.17
C SER A 23 4.88 1.06 6.82
N ALA A 24 4.90 1.40 5.57
CA ALA A 24 3.87 2.26 5.08
C ALA A 24 2.60 1.47 5.23
N ASP A 25 1.70 2.01 6.02
CA ASP A 25 0.38 1.43 6.09
C ASP A 25 -0.14 1.40 4.66
N ASN A 26 -0.45 0.25 4.17
CA ASN A 26 -1.09 0.11 2.88
C ASN A 26 -2.59 -0.05 3.13
N PRO A 27 -3.44 0.79 2.61
CA PRO A 27 -3.13 1.85 1.65
C PRO A 27 -2.57 3.09 2.33
N ALA A 28 -1.71 3.78 1.64
CA ALA A 28 -1.06 4.96 2.14
C ALA A 28 -1.67 6.22 1.52
N ILE A 29 -1.67 7.28 2.29
CA ILE A 29 -2.08 8.58 1.77
C ILE A 29 -0.84 9.27 1.25
N ASP A 30 -0.85 9.61 -0.03
CA ASP A 30 0.19 10.43 -0.59
C ASP A 30 -0.02 11.87 -0.14
N SER A 31 0.84 12.32 0.75
CA SER A 31 0.73 13.65 1.33
C SER A 31 0.91 14.78 0.29
N SER A 32 1.47 14.48 -0.86
CA SER A 32 1.67 15.50 -1.89
C SER A 32 0.44 15.68 -2.78
N SER A 33 -0.29 14.64 -3.03
CA SER A 33 -1.48 14.67 -3.88
C SER A 33 -2.79 14.58 -3.12
N GLY A 34 -2.75 14.11 -1.86
CA GLY A 34 -3.95 13.87 -1.07
C GLY A 34 -4.71 12.61 -1.50
N LEU A 35 -4.14 11.81 -2.39
CA LEU A 35 -4.77 10.59 -2.85
C LEU A 35 -4.49 9.44 -1.88
N THR A 36 -5.45 8.55 -1.74
CA THR A 36 -5.22 7.28 -1.07
C THR A 36 -4.67 6.30 -2.10
N GLU A 37 -3.47 5.82 -1.88
CA GLU A 37 -2.83 4.95 -2.84
C GLU A 37 -2.94 3.50 -2.44
N PHE A 38 -3.50 2.70 -3.33
CA PHE A 38 -3.64 1.26 -3.15
C PHE A 38 -2.60 0.56 -3.99
N THR A 39 -1.90 -0.38 -3.39
CA THR A 39 -0.86 -1.15 -4.10
C THR A 39 -1.04 -2.64 -3.89
N TRP A 40 -0.73 -3.39 -4.91
CA TRP A 40 -0.68 -4.85 -4.86
C TRP A 40 0.59 -5.31 -5.56
N SER A 41 1.28 -6.27 -4.98
CA SER A 41 2.53 -6.78 -5.54
C SER A 41 2.39 -8.23 -5.94
N GLY A 42 2.84 -8.54 -7.12
CA GLY A 42 2.81 -9.91 -7.60
C GLY A 42 2.70 -9.99 -9.11
N THR A 43 2.58 -11.22 -9.58
CA THR A 43 2.42 -11.50 -11.01
C THR A 43 0.95 -11.74 -11.30
N ALA A 44 0.40 -10.95 -12.18
CA ALA A 44 -1.00 -11.05 -12.59
C ALA A 44 -1.15 -10.47 -13.99
N SER A 45 -2.23 -10.83 -14.67
CA SER A 45 -2.58 -10.22 -15.95
C SER A 45 -3.35 -8.92 -15.73
N THR A 46 -4.19 -8.89 -14.70
CA THR A 46 -4.98 -7.71 -14.35
C THR A 46 -5.09 -7.61 -12.84
N VAL A 47 -5.04 -6.41 -12.33
CA VAL A 47 -5.36 -6.11 -10.95
C VAL A 47 -6.30 -4.92 -10.93
N GLU A 48 -7.40 -5.10 -10.26
CA GLU A 48 -8.43 -4.09 -10.14
C GLU A 48 -8.80 -3.90 -8.69
N LEU A 49 -9.48 -2.83 -8.39
CA LEU A 49 -9.86 -2.43 -7.05
C LEU A 49 -11.33 -2.05 -7.03
N VAL A 50 -12.03 -2.50 -6.01
CA VAL A 50 -13.42 -2.13 -5.79
C VAL A 50 -13.61 -1.88 -4.29
N GLY A 51 -14.47 -0.95 -3.97
CA GLY A 51 -14.69 -0.60 -2.57
C GLY A 51 -15.99 0.15 -2.31
N GLU A 52 -16.20 0.43 -1.04
CA GLU A 52 -17.42 1.02 -0.54
C GLU A 52 -17.70 2.44 -1.04
N TRP A 53 -16.70 3.09 -1.62
CA TRP A 53 -16.88 4.37 -2.29
C TRP A 53 -17.75 4.25 -3.54
N ASN A 54 -17.72 3.11 -4.23
CA ASN A 54 -18.62 2.77 -5.32
C ASN A 54 -18.39 1.31 -5.73
N TRP A 55 -19.23 0.40 -5.24
CA TRP A 55 -19.10 -1.02 -5.57
C TRP A 55 -19.35 -1.35 -7.04
N ASP A 56 -20.00 -0.44 -7.77
CA ASP A 56 -20.35 -0.68 -9.17
C ASP A 56 -19.25 -0.22 -10.12
N GLU A 57 -18.22 0.41 -9.60
CA GLU A 57 -17.15 0.95 -10.43
C GLU A 57 -15.81 0.36 -10.04
N VAL A 58 -15.21 -0.33 -10.97
CA VAL A 58 -13.94 -1.00 -10.76
C VAL A 58 -12.82 -0.08 -11.25
N THR A 59 -11.79 0.07 -10.44
CA THR A 59 -10.61 0.84 -10.80
C THR A 59 -9.49 -0.11 -11.20
N THR A 60 -9.00 0.01 -12.42
CA THR A 60 -7.87 -0.80 -12.88
C THR A 60 -6.56 -0.21 -12.37
N LEU A 61 -5.71 -1.03 -11.80
CA LEU A 61 -4.40 -0.61 -11.33
C LEU A 61 -3.39 -0.63 -12.48
N SER A 62 -2.42 0.27 -12.39
CA SER A 62 -1.31 0.32 -13.34
C SER A 62 -0.13 -0.46 -12.80
N GLU A 63 0.54 -1.21 -13.65
CA GLU A 63 1.64 -2.07 -13.24
C GLU A 63 2.98 -1.42 -13.57
N ASN A 64 3.91 -1.51 -12.64
CA ASN A 64 5.27 -1.05 -12.83
C ASN A 64 6.21 -1.95 -12.04
N SER A 65 7.00 -2.75 -12.72
CA SER A 65 8.00 -3.64 -12.11
C SER A 65 7.42 -4.58 -11.05
N GLY A 66 6.26 -5.15 -11.33
CA GLY A 66 5.58 -6.08 -10.42
C GLY A 66 4.76 -5.42 -9.33
N ILE A 67 4.69 -4.11 -9.32
CA ILE A 67 3.87 -3.35 -8.38
C ILE A 67 2.72 -2.71 -9.14
N TRP A 68 1.53 -3.03 -8.71
CA TRP A 68 0.29 -2.51 -9.26
C TRP A 68 -0.23 -1.42 -8.34
N SER A 69 -0.62 -0.30 -8.87
CA SER A 69 -1.06 0.82 -8.04
C SER A 69 -2.17 1.65 -8.66
N ALA A 70 -2.95 2.27 -7.80
CA ALA A 70 -3.95 3.27 -8.17
C ALA A 70 -4.14 4.25 -7.02
N GLY A 71 -4.27 5.52 -7.36
CA GLY A 71 -4.57 6.58 -6.39
C GLY A 71 -6.00 7.04 -6.53
N LEU A 72 -6.73 7.08 -5.44
CA LEU A 72 -8.12 7.51 -5.41
C LEU A 72 -8.31 8.71 -4.49
N ALA A 73 -9.09 9.67 -4.93
CA ALA A 73 -9.46 10.81 -4.11
C ALA A 73 -10.66 10.40 -3.25
N LEU A 74 -10.40 9.91 -2.07
CA LEU A 74 -11.43 9.50 -1.14
C LEU A 74 -11.61 10.52 -0.03
N SER A 75 -12.84 10.77 0.34
CA SER A 75 -13.15 11.61 1.50
C SER A 75 -12.75 10.90 2.79
N GLU A 76 -12.60 11.67 3.86
CA GLU A 76 -12.33 11.12 5.17
C GLU A 76 -13.39 10.11 5.56
N GLY A 77 -12.97 8.93 6.00
CA GLY A 77 -13.89 7.86 6.38
C GLY A 77 -13.21 6.51 6.44
N ILE A 78 -14.01 5.51 6.70
CA ILE A 78 -13.58 4.11 6.73
C ILE A 78 -14.32 3.38 5.63
N TYR A 79 -13.59 2.65 4.82
CA TYR A 79 -14.14 1.98 3.64
C TYR A 79 -13.72 0.51 3.61
N CYS A 80 -14.66 -0.33 3.25
CA CYS A 80 -14.36 -1.70 2.86
C CYS A 80 -13.86 -1.73 1.43
N TYR A 81 -12.93 -2.63 1.13
CA TYR A 81 -12.44 -2.80 -0.23
C TYR A 81 -11.87 -4.18 -0.48
N LYS A 82 -11.72 -4.53 -1.73
CA LYS A 82 -11.02 -5.74 -2.18
C LYS A 82 -10.27 -5.47 -3.47
N PHE A 83 -9.23 -6.24 -3.69
CA PHE A 83 -8.64 -6.34 -5.01
C PHE A 83 -9.35 -7.44 -5.81
N ILE A 84 -9.31 -7.30 -7.11
CA ILE A 84 -9.74 -8.33 -8.05
C ILE A 84 -8.49 -8.63 -8.87
N VAL A 85 -7.90 -9.80 -8.63
CA VAL A 85 -6.67 -10.21 -9.27
C VAL A 85 -7.00 -11.35 -10.21
N ASP A 86 -6.80 -11.13 -11.50
CA ASP A 86 -7.15 -12.11 -12.54
C ASP A 86 -8.58 -12.65 -12.34
N ASP A 87 -9.51 -11.73 -12.16
CA ASP A 87 -10.94 -12.00 -11.97
C ASP A 87 -11.33 -12.65 -10.63
N GLU A 88 -10.42 -12.73 -9.67
CA GLU A 88 -10.74 -13.27 -8.37
C GLU A 88 -10.64 -12.23 -7.27
N PHE A 89 -11.64 -12.18 -6.40
CA PHE A 89 -11.62 -11.27 -5.26
C PHE A 89 -10.63 -11.75 -4.22
N VAL A 90 -9.72 -10.88 -3.83
CA VAL A 90 -8.72 -11.17 -2.81
C VAL A 90 -8.64 -10.05 -1.79
N PHE A 91 -8.33 -10.40 -0.56
CA PHE A 91 -8.00 -9.41 0.45
C PHE A 91 -6.67 -8.75 0.10
N ASP A 92 -6.48 -7.55 0.62
CA ASP A 92 -5.17 -6.90 0.54
C ASP A 92 -4.19 -7.67 1.43
N PRO A 93 -3.17 -8.30 0.84
CA PRO A 93 -2.27 -9.14 1.62
C PRO A 93 -1.36 -8.38 2.56
N THR A 94 -1.22 -7.08 2.36
CA THR A 94 -0.34 -6.26 3.21
C THR A 94 -1.11 -5.46 4.26
N ASN A 95 -2.44 -5.52 4.20
CA ASN A 95 -3.31 -4.84 5.14
C ASN A 95 -3.97 -5.85 6.07
N PRO A 96 -3.59 -5.90 7.35
CA PRO A 96 -4.15 -6.88 8.27
C PRO A 96 -5.56 -6.54 8.76
N TYR A 97 -6.03 -5.33 8.49
CA TYR A 97 -7.33 -4.91 9.01
C TYR A 97 -8.47 -5.43 8.16
N ARG A 98 -9.45 -6.00 8.81
CA ARG A 98 -10.62 -6.62 8.19
C ARG A 98 -11.88 -6.05 8.80
N GLY A 99 -12.94 -6.00 8.03
CA GLY A 99 -14.25 -5.59 8.48
C GLY A 99 -15.33 -6.20 7.62
N PHE A 100 -16.55 -6.07 8.09
CA PHE A 100 -17.70 -6.62 7.40
C PHE A 100 -18.54 -5.50 6.80
N CYS A 101 -18.79 -5.58 5.52
CA CYS A 101 -19.75 -4.75 4.81
C CYS A 101 -20.76 -5.68 4.17
N ASP A 102 -22.04 -5.49 4.48
CA ASP A 102 -23.12 -6.35 4.02
C ASP A 102 -22.87 -7.83 4.32
N ASN A 103 -22.36 -8.09 5.53
CA ASN A 103 -22.05 -9.45 6.01
C ASN A 103 -20.95 -10.16 5.22
N ILE A 104 -20.20 -9.43 4.42
CA ILE A 104 -19.07 -9.97 3.68
C ILE A 104 -17.80 -9.39 4.26
N GLU A 105 -16.83 -10.23 4.57
CA GLU A 105 -15.54 -9.78 5.07
C GLU A 105 -14.73 -9.13 3.97
N ASN A 106 -14.13 -8.01 4.28
CA ASN A 106 -13.34 -7.22 3.35
C ASN A 106 -12.09 -6.68 4.05
N SER A 107 -11.13 -6.23 3.27
CA SER A 107 -10.08 -5.35 3.79
C SER A 107 -10.71 -4.00 4.11
N ILE A 108 -10.18 -3.30 5.11
CA ILE A 108 -10.67 -1.96 5.44
C ILE A 108 -9.53 -0.95 5.39
N VAL A 109 -9.87 0.24 4.93
CA VAL A 109 -8.95 1.37 4.89
C VAL A 109 -9.58 2.55 5.63
N ARG A 110 -8.76 3.26 6.37
CA ARG A 110 -9.17 4.48 7.02
C ARG A 110 -8.51 5.66 6.33
N VAL A 111 -9.32 6.50 5.73
CA VAL A 111 -8.86 7.72 5.09
C VAL A 111 -8.99 8.87 6.08
N LYS A 112 -7.92 9.61 6.27
CA LYS A 112 -7.87 10.71 7.23
C LYS A 112 -7.72 12.02 6.52
N ASP A 113 -8.18 13.05 7.19
CA ASP A 113 -7.83 14.39 6.80
C ASP A 113 -6.37 14.63 7.20
N SER A 114 -5.54 14.99 6.23
CA SER A 114 -4.12 15.24 6.44
C SER A 114 -3.84 16.39 7.39
N SER A 115 -4.84 17.21 7.68
CA SER A 115 -4.73 18.33 8.63
C SER A 115 -4.90 17.89 10.08
N ARG A 116 -5.33 16.65 10.34
CA ARG A 116 -5.55 16.17 11.69
C ARG A 116 -4.41 15.30 12.18
N PRO A 117 -4.13 15.36 13.49
CA PRO A 117 -3.08 14.52 14.04
C PRO A 117 -3.38 13.05 13.81
N ASN A 118 -2.34 12.32 13.76
CA ASN A 118 -2.34 10.94 13.39
C ASN A 118 -3.11 10.05 14.35
N PHE A 119 -4.15 9.41 13.86
CA PHE A 119 -4.92 8.46 14.65
C PHE A 119 -4.41 7.03 14.54
N VAL A 120 -3.32 6.81 13.86
CA VAL A 120 -2.78 5.46 13.65
C VAL A 120 -2.46 4.79 14.98
N SER A 121 -2.00 5.58 15.94
CA SER A 121 -1.66 5.05 17.26
C SER A 121 -2.87 4.46 17.99
N ASP A 122 -4.05 4.97 17.73
CA ASP A 122 -5.24 4.51 18.43
C ASP A 122 -5.74 3.17 17.90
N LEU A 123 -5.51 2.92 16.61
CA LEU A 123 -5.85 1.62 16.04
C LEU A 123 -4.86 0.55 16.44
N ASP A 124 -3.59 0.90 16.52
CA ASP A 124 -2.55 -0.03 16.94
C ASP A 124 -2.71 -0.48 18.39
N ASN A 125 -3.31 0.35 19.20
CA ASN A 125 -3.56 0.04 20.60
C ASN A 125 -4.92 -0.61 20.85
N GLY A 126 -5.68 -0.84 19.79
CA GLY A 126 -7.00 -1.47 19.92
C GLY A 126 -8.00 -0.57 20.60
N GLN A 127 -7.72 0.71 20.73
CA GLN A 127 -8.64 1.65 21.34
C GLN A 127 -9.26 2.52 20.28
N LEU A 128 -10.53 2.27 20.07
CA LEU A 128 -11.34 3.16 19.29
C LEU A 128 -11.93 4.16 20.28
N SER A 129 -11.38 5.29 20.35
CA SER A 129 -12.00 6.38 21.09
C SER A 129 -12.72 7.31 20.13
#